data_e7266a29fae4a3e238d2da676c9f2c15
#
_entry.id   e7266a29fae4a3e238d2da676c9f2c15
#
_cell.length_a   1.000
_cell.length_b   1.000
_cell.length_c   1.000
_cell.angle_alpha   90.00
_cell.angle_beta   90.00
_cell.angle_gamma   90.00
#
_symmetry.space_group_name_H-M   'P 1'
#
loop_
_entity.id
_entity.type
_entity.pdbx_description
1 polymer ?
#
loop_
_entity_poly.entity_id
_entity_poly.type
_entity_poly.pdbx_seq_one_letter_code
_entity_poly.pdbx_strand_id
1 'polypeptide(L)'
;DRVTLQITTRKADEVMTAYVDHFQHGISCAEVIGGYSREKMYLLHAVVSTYESQDIIKLVCDIDPGAVINVFHTLNFVGGWWGGHVDEPMPTAVPDPDKPARMASRQARLSEQDSLQQDDGK
;
A
#
# COMPACT_ATOMS: atom_id res chain seq x y z
N ASP A 1 -4.47 -18.10 -5.33
CA ASP A 1 -4.08 -18.15 -3.93
C ASP A 1 -3.70 -16.79 -3.41
N ARG A 2 -3.96 -16.56 -2.14
CA ARG A 2 -3.68 -15.30 -1.47
C ARG A 2 -2.64 -15.49 -0.38
N VAL A 3 -1.85 -14.46 -0.18
CA VAL A 3 -0.88 -14.40 0.90
C VAL A 3 -1.07 -13.11 1.68
N THR A 4 -0.72 -13.15 2.95
CA THR A 4 -0.69 -11.98 3.79
C THR A 4 0.74 -11.50 3.92
N LEU A 5 0.95 -10.21 3.69
CA LEU A 5 2.22 -9.55 3.91
C LEU A 5 2.15 -8.72 5.18
N GLN A 6 3.07 -8.95 6.08
CA GLN A 6 3.29 -8.07 7.23
C GLN A 6 4.67 -7.43 7.06
N ILE A 7 4.67 -6.12 6.95
CA ILE A 7 5.86 -5.35 6.62
C ILE A 7 6.16 -4.42 7.78
N THR A 8 7.30 -4.60 8.42
CA THR A 8 7.76 -3.67 9.44
C THR A 8 8.78 -2.74 8.80
N THR A 9 8.50 -1.44 8.85
CA THR A 9 9.30 -0.44 8.15
C THR A 9 9.27 0.90 8.90
N ARG A 10 10.30 1.70 8.70
CA ARG A 10 10.33 3.09 9.15
C ARG A 10 9.90 4.06 8.06
N LYS A 11 9.70 3.57 6.82
CA LYS A 11 9.35 4.37 5.65
C LYS A 11 7.94 4.06 5.17
N ALA A 12 6.99 4.02 6.10
CA ALA A 12 5.62 3.59 5.81
C ALA A 12 4.93 4.46 4.78
N ASP A 13 5.07 5.78 4.87
CA ASP A 13 4.46 6.71 3.91
C ASP A 13 4.93 6.42 2.47
N GLU A 14 6.23 6.29 2.30
CA GLU A 14 6.81 6.03 0.97
C GLU A 14 6.35 4.68 0.43
N VAL A 15 6.33 3.65 1.28
CA VAL A 15 5.90 2.31 0.88
C VAL A 15 4.41 2.33 0.52
N MET A 16 3.56 2.92 1.36
CA MET A 16 2.13 2.96 1.09
C MET A 16 1.80 3.74 -0.17
N THR A 17 2.46 4.87 -0.38
CA THR A 17 2.26 5.68 -1.60
C THR A 17 2.60 4.87 -2.84
N ALA A 18 3.75 4.23 -2.87
CA ALA A 18 4.15 3.41 -4.00
C ALA A 18 3.22 2.21 -4.20
N TYR A 19 2.81 1.59 -3.10
CA TYR A 19 1.90 0.44 -3.14
C TYR A 19 0.55 0.80 -3.77
N VAL A 20 -0.08 1.87 -3.32
CA VAL A 20 -1.41 2.25 -3.85
C VAL A 20 -1.34 2.76 -5.29
N ASP A 21 -0.17 3.21 -5.74
CA ASP A 21 0.02 3.62 -7.13
C ASP A 21 0.19 2.44 -8.09
N HIS A 22 0.64 1.30 -7.60
CA HIS A 22 0.96 0.13 -8.45
C HIS A 22 0.00 -1.04 -8.26
N PHE A 23 -0.63 -1.16 -7.10
CA PHE A 23 -1.46 -2.31 -6.77
C PHE A 23 -2.85 -1.88 -6.34
N GLN A 24 -3.84 -2.76 -6.57
CA GLN A 24 -5.26 -2.44 -6.36
C GLN A 24 -5.81 -2.89 -5.02
N HIS A 25 -4.97 -3.51 -4.20
CA HIS A 25 -5.43 -4.08 -2.95
C HIS A 25 -5.27 -3.09 -1.81
N GLY A 26 -6.07 -3.26 -0.78
CA GLY A 26 -5.96 -2.45 0.42
C GLY A 26 -4.66 -2.72 1.17
N ILE A 27 -4.25 -1.73 1.92
CA ILE A 27 -3.13 -1.83 2.85
C ILE A 27 -3.47 -1.04 4.09
N SER A 28 -3.17 -1.58 5.25
CA SER A 28 -3.38 -0.89 6.52
C SER A 28 -2.05 -0.69 7.23
N CYS A 29 -2.00 0.31 8.11
CA CYS A 29 -0.80 0.69 8.81
C CYS A 29 -1.11 0.91 10.28
N ALA A 30 -0.26 0.38 11.14
CA ALA A 30 -0.30 0.64 12.58
C ALA A 30 1.05 1.13 13.05
N GLU A 31 1.05 2.08 13.99
CA GLU A 31 2.27 2.44 14.70
C GLU A 31 2.58 1.35 15.72
N VAL A 32 3.82 0.95 15.77
CA VAL A 32 4.30 -0.06 16.73
C VAL A 32 5.61 0.39 17.32
N ILE A 33 5.99 -0.23 18.42
CA ILE A 33 7.28 -0.02 19.07
C ILE A 33 8.09 -1.29 18.93
N GLY A 34 9.29 -1.17 18.36
CA GLY A 34 10.20 -2.30 18.29
C GLY A 34 10.55 -2.79 19.69
N GLY A 35 10.36 -4.09 19.94
CA GLY A 35 10.61 -4.63 21.28
C GLY A 35 12.07 -4.57 21.70
N TYR A 36 12.97 -4.71 20.75
CA TYR A 36 14.39 -4.64 20.99
C TYR A 36 14.92 -3.20 20.99
N SER A 37 14.64 -2.46 19.91
CA SER A 37 15.15 -1.10 19.73
C SER A 37 14.46 -0.06 20.59
N ARG A 38 13.22 -0.33 21.00
CA ARG A 38 12.33 0.62 21.68
C ARG A 38 12.01 1.84 20.82
N GLU A 39 12.21 1.74 19.52
CA GLU A 39 11.93 2.82 18.58
C GLU A 39 10.58 2.64 17.92
N LYS A 40 10.00 3.75 17.51
CA LYS A 40 8.75 3.78 16.76
C LYS A 40 8.98 3.23 15.35
N MET A 41 8.11 2.33 14.95
CA MET A 41 8.11 1.72 13.63
C MET A 41 6.68 1.62 13.14
N TYR A 42 6.49 1.12 11.93
CA TYR A 42 5.18 0.93 11.34
C TYR A 42 5.04 -0.50 10.86
N LEU A 43 3.88 -1.08 11.14
CA LEU A 43 3.50 -2.41 10.68
C LEU A 43 2.43 -2.26 9.61
N LEU A 44 2.78 -2.60 8.39
CA LEU A 44 1.86 -2.60 7.26
C LEU A 44 1.30 -4.01 7.08
N HIS A 45 0.04 -4.08 6.72
CA HIS A 45 -0.67 -5.33 6.53
C HIS A 45 -1.43 -5.29 5.22
N ALA A 46 -1.21 -6.27 4.37
CA ALA A 46 -1.89 -6.38 3.08
C ALA A 46 -2.12 -7.85 2.74
N VAL A 47 -3.28 -8.14 2.17
CA VAL A 47 -3.59 -9.46 1.61
C VAL A 47 -3.59 -9.31 0.10
N VAL A 48 -2.76 -10.09 -0.56
CA VAL A 48 -2.49 -9.96 -1.99
C VAL A 48 -2.50 -11.32 -2.66
N SER A 49 -2.48 -11.34 -4.00
CA SER A 49 -2.32 -12.59 -4.71
C SER A 49 -0.87 -13.07 -4.62
N THR A 50 -0.68 -14.38 -4.74
CA THR A 50 0.65 -14.96 -4.78
C THR A 50 1.47 -14.38 -5.94
N TYR A 51 0.82 -14.10 -7.06
CA TYR A 51 1.48 -13.54 -8.25
C TYR A 51 2.08 -12.17 -8.00
N GLU A 52 1.39 -11.34 -7.22
CA GLU A 52 1.82 -9.97 -6.97
C GLU A 52 2.84 -9.86 -5.84
N SER A 53 2.91 -10.88 -4.98
CA SER A 53 3.68 -10.80 -3.75
C SER A 53 5.16 -10.50 -3.99
N GLN A 54 5.77 -11.10 -5.00
CA GLN A 54 7.19 -10.89 -5.30
C GLN A 54 7.47 -9.47 -5.78
N ASP A 55 6.60 -8.92 -6.60
CA ASP A 55 6.73 -7.54 -7.06
C ASP A 55 6.56 -6.54 -5.92
N ILE A 56 5.65 -6.83 -5.00
CA ILE A 56 5.44 -5.99 -3.81
C ILE A 56 6.67 -6.06 -2.90
N ILE A 57 7.20 -7.24 -2.66
CA ILE A 57 8.41 -7.42 -1.86
C ILE A 57 9.57 -6.61 -2.46
N LYS A 58 9.75 -6.69 -3.78
CA LYS A 58 10.79 -5.95 -4.46
C LYS A 58 10.61 -4.44 -4.29
N LEU A 59 9.39 -3.96 -4.48
CA LEU A 59 9.06 -2.54 -4.31
C LEU A 59 9.40 -2.07 -2.90
N VAL A 60 9.01 -2.82 -1.89
CA VAL A 60 9.29 -2.48 -0.48
C VAL A 60 10.79 -2.47 -0.21
N CYS A 61 11.51 -3.49 -0.64
CA CYS A 61 12.95 -3.59 -0.41
C CYS A 61 13.73 -2.51 -1.15
N ASP A 62 13.27 -2.07 -2.31
CA ASP A 62 13.89 -0.97 -3.03
C ASP A 62 13.72 0.36 -2.28
N ILE A 63 12.59 0.56 -1.61
CA ILE A 63 12.34 1.78 -0.82
C ILE A 63 13.06 1.71 0.52
N ASP A 64 12.94 0.58 1.21
CA ASP A 64 13.51 0.38 2.53
C ASP A 64 14.24 -0.95 2.60
N PRO A 65 15.56 -0.95 2.36
CA PRO A 65 16.34 -2.19 2.45
C PRO A 65 16.35 -2.81 3.85
N GLY A 66 16.02 -2.03 4.88
CA GLY A 66 15.95 -2.52 6.27
C GLY A 66 14.57 -3.04 6.66
N ALA A 67 13.61 -3.06 5.75
CA ALA A 67 12.27 -3.56 6.06
C ALA A 67 12.32 -5.07 6.35
N VAL A 68 11.46 -5.49 7.27
CA VAL A 68 11.26 -6.91 7.56
C VAL A 68 9.89 -7.31 7.02
N ILE A 69 9.88 -8.33 6.17
CA ILE A 69 8.65 -8.76 5.51
C ILE A 69 8.37 -10.20 5.89
N ASN A 70 7.20 -10.42 6.47
CA ASN A 70 6.70 -11.76 6.79
C ASN A 70 5.59 -12.09 5.80
N VAL A 71 5.72 -13.24 5.13
CA VAL A 71 4.77 -13.70 4.13
C VAL A 71 4.18 -15.01 4.61
N PHE A 72 2.85 -15.09 4.68
CA PHE A 72 2.20 -16.32 5.06
C PHE A 72 0.92 -16.54 4.26
N HIS A 73 0.55 -17.79 4.11
CA HIS A 73 -0.67 -18.13 3.38
C HIS A 73 -1.90 -17.62 4.10
N THR A 74 -2.82 -17.06 3.30
CA THR A 74 -4.13 -16.66 3.79
C THR A 74 -5.08 -17.81 3.52
N LEU A 75 -5.47 -18.52 4.57
CA LEU A 75 -6.35 -19.69 4.44
C LEU A 75 -7.73 -19.29 3.97
N ASN A 76 -8.25 -18.19 4.52
CA ASN A 76 -9.58 -17.70 4.20
C ASN A 76 -9.61 -16.19 4.30
N PHE A 77 -10.17 -15.54 3.29
CA PHE A 77 -10.34 -14.09 3.27
C PHE A 77 -11.79 -13.79 2.96
N VAL A 78 -12.48 -13.20 3.90
CA VAL A 78 -13.89 -12.86 3.80
C VAL A 78 -14.04 -11.35 3.89
N GLY A 79 -14.73 -10.75 2.95
CA GLY A 79 -14.99 -9.32 2.96
C GLY A 79 -14.58 -8.66 1.64
N GLY A 80 -14.19 -7.41 1.72
CA GLY A 80 -14.00 -6.54 0.57
C GLY A 80 -12.75 -6.78 -0.26
N TRP A 81 -12.51 -8.00 -0.72
CA TRP A 81 -11.43 -8.23 -1.68
C TRP A 81 -11.77 -7.55 -3.00
N TRP A 82 -10.88 -6.67 -3.41
CA TRP A 82 -11.04 -5.96 -4.68
C TRP A 82 -10.04 -6.49 -5.70
N GLY A 83 -10.56 -7.08 -6.76
CA GLY A 83 -9.75 -7.59 -7.86
C GLY A 83 -10.06 -6.93 -9.19
N GLY A 84 -10.77 -5.81 -9.19
CA GLY A 84 -11.16 -5.09 -10.39
C GLY A 84 -10.07 -4.20 -10.98
N HIS A 85 -10.48 -3.34 -11.89
CA HIS A 85 -9.57 -2.39 -12.52
C HIS A 85 -9.19 -1.28 -11.54
N VAL A 86 -7.99 -0.75 -11.71
CA VAL A 86 -7.46 0.28 -10.84
C VAL A 86 -8.27 1.57 -10.84
N ASP A 87 -9.01 1.82 -11.91
CA ASP A 87 -9.83 3.02 -12.06
C ASP A 87 -11.23 2.88 -11.46
N GLU A 88 -11.58 1.70 -10.97
CA GLU A 88 -12.87 1.47 -10.33
C GLU A 88 -12.76 1.71 -8.82
N PRO A 89 -13.77 2.37 -8.23
CA PRO A 89 -13.75 2.56 -6.78
C PRO A 89 -13.90 1.22 -6.06
N MET A 90 -13.21 1.08 -4.94
CA MET A 90 -13.35 -0.11 -4.11
C MET A 90 -14.75 -0.14 -3.49
N PRO A 91 -15.45 -1.29 -3.53
CA PRO A 91 -16.74 -1.43 -2.85
C PRO A 91 -16.50 -1.59 -1.35
N THR A 92 -16.27 -0.49 -0.66
CA THR A 92 -15.93 -0.51 0.74
C THR A 92 -17.03 0.05 1.62
N ALA A 93 -16.78 0.01 2.91
CA ALA A 93 -17.60 0.55 3.95
C ALA A 93 -17.84 2.05 3.77
N VAL A 94 -18.71 2.61 4.63
CA VAL A 94 -19.13 4.01 4.59
C VAL A 94 -17.90 4.92 4.51
N PRO A 95 -17.83 5.81 3.48
CA PRO A 95 -16.71 6.74 3.38
C PRO A 95 -16.69 7.71 4.55
N ASP A 96 -15.49 8.03 5.04
CA ASP A 96 -15.30 9.11 5.99
C ASP A 96 -15.46 10.44 5.23
N PRO A 97 -16.42 11.29 5.62
CA PRO A 97 -16.66 12.55 4.90
C PRO A 97 -15.51 13.54 5.02
N ASP A 98 -14.63 13.37 6.00
CA ASP A 98 -13.49 14.25 6.22
C ASP A 98 -12.23 13.83 5.50
N LYS A 99 -12.27 12.68 4.79
CA LYS A 99 -11.12 12.17 4.05
C LYS A 99 -11.47 11.98 2.59
N PRO A 100 -10.56 12.38 1.68
CA PRO A 100 -10.79 12.13 0.26
C PRO A 100 -10.80 10.63 -0.03
N ALA A 101 -11.61 10.24 -1.01
CA ALA A 101 -11.59 8.87 -1.48
C ALA A 101 -10.22 8.53 -2.06
N ARG A 102 -9.82 7.24 -1.98
CA ARG A 102 -8.55 6.77 -2.53
C ARG A 102 -8.36 7.17 -3.98
N MET A 103 -9.41 7.02 -4.80
CA MET A 103 -9.36 7.37 -6.22
C MET A 103 -9.11 8.88 -6.43
N ALA A 104 -9.76 9.72 -5.66
CA ALA A 104 -9.56 11.17 -5.75
C ALA A 104 -8.13 11.54 -5.37
N SER A 105 -7.59 10.96 -4.31
CA SER A 105 -6.21 11.19 -3.89
C SER A 105 -5.21 10.77 -4.95
N ARG A 106 -5.44 9.61 -5.57
CA ARG A 106 -4.59 9.11 -6.64
C ARG A 106 -4.64 10.01 -7.86
N GLN A 107 -5.84 10.42 -8.26
CA GLN A 107 -6.00 11.33 -9.40
C GLN A 107 -5.32 12.66 -9.16
N ALA A 108 -5.41 13.19 -7.94
CA ALA A 108 -4.72 14.43 -7.58
C ALA A 108 -3.21 14.29 -7.72
N ARG A 109 -2.61 13.18 -7.25
CA ARG A 109 -1.18 12.94 -7.41
C ARG A 109 -0.75 12.84 -8.87
N LEU A 110 -1.52 12.13 -9.68
CA LEU A 110 -1.24 11.99 -11.11
C LEU A 110 -1.34 13.34 -11.82
N SER A 111 -2.32 14.17 -11.47
CA SER A 111 -2.46 15.51 -12.02
C SER A 111 -1.28 16.41 -11.68
N GLU A 112 -0.78 16.32 -10.45
CA GLU A 112 0.41 17.05 -10.03
C GLU A 112 1.65 16.64 -10.83
N GLN A 113 1.84 15.34 -11.04
CA GLN A 113 2.93 14.81 -11.83
C GLN A 113 2.86 15.30 -13.28
N ASP A 114 1.68 15.30 -13.88
CA ASP A 114 1.48 15.79 -15.24
C ASP A 114 1.80 17.28 -15.34
N SER A 115 1.39 18.08 -14.38
CA SER A 115 1.68 19.51 -14.34
C SER A 115 3.19 19.77 -14.28
N LEU A 116 3.91 19.01 -13.45
CA LEU A 116 5.36 19.13 -13.32
C LEU A 116 6.07 18.74 -14.62
N GLN A 117 5.62 17.67 -15.29
CA GLN A 117 6.18 17.25 -16.56
C GLN A 117 5.94 18.27 -17.67
N GLN A 118 4.78 18.90 -17.70
CA GLN A 118 4.48 19.95 -18.67
C GLN A 118 5.36 21.18 -18.47
N ASP A 119 5.63 21.57 -17.24
CA ASP A 119 6.51 22.69 -16.93
C ASP A 119 7.96 22.39 -17.34
N ASP A 120 8.41 21.15 -17.17
CA ASP A 120 9.76 20.73 -17.54
C ASP A 120 9.93 20.57 -19.07
N GLY A 121 8.83 20.46 -19.80
CA GLY A 121 8.82 20.29 -21.25
C GLY A 121 8.96 21.58 -22.05
N LYS A 122 9.11 22.69 -21.39
CA LYS A 122 9.31 23.97 -22.02
C LYS A 122 10.79 24.37 -21.94
#